data_53c5f4d0302f4f352d0db34e03449d07
#
_entry.id   53c5f4d0302f4f352d0db34e03449d07
#
_cell.length_a   1.000
_cell.length_b   1.000
_cell.length_c   1.000
_cell.angle_alpha   90.00
_cell.angle_beta   90.00
_cell.angle_gamma   90.00
#
_symmetry.space_group_name_H-M   'P 1'
#
loop_
_entity.id
_entity.type
_entity.pdbx_description
1 polymer ?
#
loop_
_entity_poly.entity_id
_entity_poly.type
_entity_poly.pdbx_seq_one_letter_code
_entity_poly.pdbx_strand_id
1 'polypeptide(L)'
;RLMPDSTPKPIYRIMDLHEADRPRERLASLGPQALTNAELIAILLRVGVKGENAVAVGQRLLNKFGGLTGLHRAPFADIKKQHGLGDAKAAQIKAAIELGRRLTLESPEERPTINSPADAAALVSYEMSALEQEHLRVMLLDRRNRVLETVEVYKGSVKSSQVRVGELFKEAVRKNASAVIV
;
A
#
# COMPACT_ATOMS: atom_id res chain seq x y z
N ARG A 1 27.86 34.88 -10.60
CA ARG A 1 27.51 33.67 -9.83
C ARG A 1 26.44 34.07 -8.85
N LEU A 2 25.15 33.93 -9.26
CA LEU A 2 24.01 34.20 -8.40
C LEU A 2 23.95 33.10 -7.34
N MET A 3 24.07 33.48 -6.06
CA MET A 3 23.81 32.59 -4.93
C MET A 3 22.32 32.23 -4.94
N PRO A 4 21.94 30.97 -4.70
CA PRO A 4 20.53 30.63 -4.54
C PRO A 4 19.97 31.33 -3.31
N ASP A 5 18.85 32.02 -3.48
CA ASP A 5 18.10 32.70 -2.42
C ASP A 5 17.71 31.65 -1.35
N SER A 6 18.36 31.75 -0.20
CA SER A 6 18.17 30.83 0.93
C SER A 6 17.11 31.28 1.92
N THR A 7 16.21 32.17 1.49
CA THR A 7 15.07 32.53 2.32
C THR A 7 14.17 31.32 2.53
N PRO A 8 13.97 30.83 3.78
CA PRO A 8 13.07 29.72 4.02
C PRO A 8 11.67 30.12 3.59
N LYS A 9 11.06 29.37 2.63
CA LYS A 9 9.70 29.60 2.22
C LYS A 9 8.80 29.59 3.46
N PRO A 10 7.93 30.60 3.64
CA PRO A 10 7.05 30.68 4.79
C PRO A 10 6.20 29.41 4.87
N ILE A 11 6.23 28.74 6.02
CA ILE A 11 5.46 27.53 6.27
C ILE A 11 4.03 27.98 6.50
N TYR A 12 3.18 27.83 5.50
CA TYR A 12 1.76 28.11 5.65
C TYR A 12 1.04 26.95 6.35
N ARG A 13 0.06 27.27 7.17
CA ARG A 13 -0.88 26.27 7.72
C ARG A 13 -1.96 25.99 6.68
N ILE A 14 -2.52 24.76 6.69
CA ILE A 14 -3.66 24.45 5.79
C ILE A 14 -4.83 25.41 6.01
N MET A 15 -5.01 25.90 7.23
CA MET A 15 -6.05 26.90 7.56
C MET A 15 -5.81 28.29 6.96
N ASP A 16 -4.59 28.60 6.54
CA ASP A 16 -4.26 29.87 5.87
C ASP A 16 -4.63 29.84 4.37
N LEU A 17 -4.95 28.64 3.84
CA LEU A 17 -5.48 28.47 2.49
C LEU A 17 -6.94 28.95 2.45
N HIS A 18 -7.36 29.40 1.27
CA HIS A 18 -8.78 29.61 1.00
C HIS A 18 -9.55 28.32 1.27
N GLU A 19 -10.77 28.42 1.79
CA GLU A 19 -11.55 27.26 2.22
C GLU A 19 -11.67 26.22 1.09
N ALA A 20 -11.97 26.63 -0.12
CA ALA A 20 -12.07 25.75 -1.29
C ALA A 20 -10.78 25.01 -1.66
N ASP A 21 -9.61 25.47 -1.20
CA ASP A 21 -8.30 24.87 -1.50
C ASP A 21 -7.83 23.91 -0.40
N ARG A 22 -8.56 23.80 0.70
CA ARG A 22 -8.23 22.89 1.78
C ARG A 22 -8.54 21.45 1.39
N PRO A 23 -7.66 20.48 1.67
CA PRO A 23 -7.83 19.09 1.22
C PRO A 23 -9.17 18.43 1.59
N ARG A 24 -9.72 18.72 2.78
CA ARG A 24 -11.01 18.15 3.22
C ARG A 24 -12.18 18.73 2.47
N GLU A 25 -12.19 20.03 2.29
CA GLU A 25 -13.20 20.78 1.57
C GLU A 25 -13.19 20.41 0.08
N ARG A 26 -11.99 20.24 -0.49
CA ARG A 26 -11.83 19.73 -1.86
C ARG A 26 -12.31 18.30 -2.01
N LEU A 27 -12.03 17.42 -1.03
CA LEU A 27 -12.54 16.05 -1.04
C LEU A 27 -14.07 16.04 -1.01
N ALA A 28 -14.69 16.89 -0.18
CA ALA A 28 -16.14 16.96 -0.06
C ALA A 28 -16.82 17.52 -1.31
N SER A 29 -16.22 18.51 -1.96
CA SER A 29 -16.82 19.22 -3.11
C SER A 29 -16.50 18.59 -4.46
N LEU A 30 -15.29 18.04 -4.64
CA LEU A 30 -14.77 17.56 -5.93
C LEU A 30 -14.58 16.05 -5.97
N GLY A 31 -14.68 15.36 -4.83
CA GLY A 31 -14.42 13.93 -4.71
C GLY A 31 -12.93 13.59 -4.54
N PRO A 32 -12.63 12.34 -4.13
CA PRO A 32 -11.25 11.91 -3.81
C PRO A 32 -10.31 11.89 -5.01
N GLN A 33 -10.84 11.71 -6.23
CA GLN A 33 -10.07 11.66 -7.47
C GLN A 33 -9.42 13.01 -7.83
N ALA A 34 -9.92 14.12 -7.27
CA ALA A 34 -9.37 15.45 -7.48
C ALA A 34 -8.16 15.77 -6.57
N LEU A 35 -7.84 14.88 -5.62
CA LEU A 35 -6.78 15.08 -4.65
C LEU A 35 -5.52 14.34 -5.03
N THR A 36 -4.37 14.92 -4.73
CA THR A 36 -3.07 14.25 -4.80
C THR A 36 -2.93 13.23 -3.66
N ASN A 37 -2.04 12.26 -3.83
CA ASN A 37 -1.72 11.30 -2.78
C ASN A 37 -1.24 11.98 -1.47
N ALA A 38 -0.51 13.08 -1.59
CA ALA A 38 -0.05 13.85 -0.44
C ALA A 38 -1.22 14.50 0.33
N GLU A 39 -2.21 15.02 -0.37
CA GLU A 39 -3.42 15.59 0.23
C GLU A 39 -4.29 14.52 0.91
N LEU A 40 -4.43 13.34 0.29
CA LEU A 40 -5.13 12.20 0.91
C LEU A 40 -4.44 11.75 2.21
N ILE A 41 -3.11 11.64 2.20
CA ILE A 41 -2.33 11.36 3.41
C ILE A 41 -2.50 12.47 4.44
N ALA A 42 -2.51 13.74 4.03
CA ALA A 42 -2.72 14.87 4.93
C ALA A 42 -4.07 14.81 5.66
N ILE A 43 -5.12 14.39 4.97
CA ILE A 43 -6.45 14.18 5.58
C ILE A 43 -6.38 13.12 6.67
N LEU A 44 -5.70 11.99 6.42
CA LEU A 44 -5.50 10.93 7.41
C LEU A 44 -4.70 11.41 8.62
N LEU A 45 -3.64 12.16 8.40
CA LEU A 45 -2.77 12.69 9.47
C LEU A 45 -3.43 13.76 10.31
N ARG A 46 -4.46 14.44 9.79
CA ARG A 46 -5.25 15.52 10.40
C ARG A 46 -4.47 16.80 10.66
N VAL A 47 -3.28 16.70 11.21
CA VAL A 47 -2.41 17.83 11.57
C VAL A 47 -0.98 17.55 11.10
N GLY A 48 -0.28 18.61 10.72
CA GLY A 48 1.14 18.56 10.41
C GLY A 48 2.00 18.38 11.65
N VAL A 49 3.24 18.80 11.54
CA VAL A 49 4.24 18.78 12.61
C VAL A 49 4.84 20.18 12.76
N LYS A 50 5.65 20.41 13.80
CA LYS A 50 6.34 21.69 13.96
C LYS A 50 7.18 21.96 12.71
N GLY A 51 6.90 23.06 12.04
CA GLY A 51 7.63 23.48 10.85
C GLY A 51 7.17 22.85 9.53
N GLU A 52 6.12 22.01 9.51
CA GLU A 52 5.66 21.33 8.30
C GLU A 52 4.13 21.10 8.35
N ASN A 53 3.40 21.54 7.34
CA ASN A 53 1.98 21.25 7.27
C ASN A 53 1.70 19.78 6.89
N ALA A 54 0.45 19.33 7.05
CA ALA A 54 0.13 17.91 6.84
C ALA A 54 0.34 17.45 5.38
N VAL A 55 0.16 18.32 4.38
CA VAL A 55 0.40 17.99 2.96
C VAL A 55 1.91 17.81 2.71
N ALA A 56 2.72 18.69 3.27
CA ALA A 56 4.18 18.58 3.18
C ALA A 56 4.69 17.30 3.87
N VAL A 57 4.13 16.92 5.03
CA VAL A 57 4.41 15.63 5.68
C VAL A 57 4.04 14.47 4.75
N GLY A 58 2.86 14.50 4.13
CA GLY A 58 2.41 13.48 3.17
C GLY A 58 3.38 13.36 1.99
N GLN A 59 3.78 14.49 1.40
CA GLN A 59 4.74 14.51 0.29
C GLN A 59 6.11 13.97 0.70
N ARG A 60 6.60 14.34 1.88
CA ARG A 60 7.87 13.83 2.42
C ARG A 60 7.84 12.31 2.59
N LEU A 61 6.75 11.76 3.10
CA LEU A 61 6.58 10.31 3.25
C LEU A 61 6.59 9.60 1.89
N LEU A 62 5.85 10.13 0.91
CA LEU A 62 5.84 9.56 -0.44
C LEU A 62 7.23 9.59 -1.08
N ASN A 63 7.96 10.70 -0.94
CA ASN A 63 9.33 10.81 -1.46
C ASN A 63 10.28 9.84 -0.75
N LYS A 64 10.16 9.71 0.58
CA LYS A 64 11.03 8.85 1.40
C LYS A 64 10.87 7.38 1.07
N PHE A 65 9.64 6.92 0.84
CA PHE A 65 9.33 5.51 0.63
C PHE A 65 9.12 5.14 -0.86
N GLY A 66 9.27 6.08 -1.79
CA GLY A 66 9.11 5.79 -3.22
C GLY A 66 7.64 5.62 -3.65
N GLY A 67 6.75 6.49 -3.13
CA GLY A 67 5.34 6.51 -3.47
C GLY A 67 4.45 5.66 -2.55
N LEU A 68 3.19 5.48 -2.93
CA LEU A 68 2.21 4.69 -2.16
C LEU A 68 2.63 3.22 -2.01
N THR A 69 3.19 2.65 -3.07
CA THR A 69 3.64 1.26 -3.07
C THR A 69 4.77 1.02 -2.08
N GLY A 70 5.77 1.90 -2.05
CA GLY A 70 6.84 1.82 -1.06
C GLY A 70 6.36 2.07 0.36
N LEU A 71 5.40 2.99 0.54
CA LEU A 71 4.78 3.25 1.84
C LEU A 71 3.97 2.04 2.36
N HIS A 72 3.28 1.33 1.45
CA HIS A 72 2.60 0.06 1.77
C HIS A 72 3.57 -0.99 2.30
N ARG A 73 4.72 -1.15 1.66
CA ARG A 73 5.75 -2.16 2.03
C ARG A 73 6.54 -1.79 3.26
N ALA A 74 6.71 -0.50 3.52
CA ALA A 74 7.52 -0.03 4.63
C ALA A 74 7.08 -0.67 5.95
N PRO A 75 8.01 -1.20 6.75
CA PRO A 75 7.71 -1.68 8.09
C PRO A 75 7.08 -0.59 8.95
N PHE A 76 6.17 -0.96 9.83
CA PHE A 76 5.52 -0.03 10.76
C PHE A 76 6.56 0.81 11.53
N ALA A 77 7.63 0.15 12.00
CA ALA A 77 8.71 0.81 12.76
C ALA A 77 9.41 1.92 11.97
N ASP A 78 9.56 1.77 10.64
CA ASP A 78 10.24 2.76 9.81
C ASP A 78 9.35 3.97 9.51
N ILE A 79 8.04 3.75 9.37
CA ILE A 79 7.07 4.84 9.27
C ILE A 79 7.00 5.62 10.58
N LYS A 80 6.92 4.93 11.72
CA LYS A 80 6.90 5.52 13.06
C LYS A 80 8.13 6.39 13.36
N LYS A 81 9.32 5.99 12.88
CA LYS A 81 10.57 6.76 13.07
C LYS A 81 10.59 8.08 12.32
N GLN A 82 9.68 8.32 11.37
CA GLN A 82 9.66 9.56 10.62
C GLN A 82 9.28 10.74 11.52
N HIS A 83 9.92 11.89 11.31
CA HIS A 83 9.68 13.09 12.11
C HIS A 83 8.18 13.42 12.18
N GLY A 84 7.68 13.54 13.41
CA GLY A 84 6.29 13.89 13.70
C GLY A 84 5.25 12.78 13.45
N LEU A 85 5.70 11.55 13.15
CA LEU A 85 4.84 10.38 13.10
C LEU A 85 5.09 9.54 14.35
N GLY A 86 4.14 9.53 15.25
CA GLY A 86 4.13 8.56 16.37
C GLY A 86 3.33 7.31 15.98
N ASP A 87 3.12 6.42 16.95
CA ASP A 87 2.38 5.17 16.75
C ASP A 87 1.00 5.40 16.12
N ALA A 88 0.26 6.39 16.60
CA ALA A 88 -1.09 6.69 16.12
C ALA A 88 -1.14 7.05 14.63
N LYS A 89 -0.27 7.96 14.17
CA LYS A 89 -0.23 8.37 12.77
C LYS A 89 0.29 7.26 11.84
N ALA A 90 1.29 6.50 12.28
CA ALA A 90 1.77 5.33 11.54
C ALA A 90 0.68 4.26 11.42
N ALA A 91 -0.08 4.01 12.48
CA ALA A 91 -1.22 3.09 12.46
C ALA A 91 -2.33 3.55 11.52
N GLN A 92 -2.68 4.84 11.51
CA GLN A 92 -3.68 5.40 10.59
C GLN A 92 -3.31 5.16 9.12
N ILE A 93 -2.04 5.43 8.75
CA ILE A 93 -1.55 5.20 7.38
C ILE A 93 -1.63 3.72 7.03
N LYS A 94 -1.09 2.83 7.88
CA LYS A 94 -1.08 1.38 7.61
C LYS A 94 -2.49 0.79 7.56
N ALA A 95 -3.39 1.23 8.43
CA ALA A 95 -4.78 0.80 8.42
C ALA A 95 -5.51 1.24 7.14
N ALA A 96 -5.33 2.48 6.69
CA ALA A 96 -5.94 2.98 5.46
C ALA A 96 -5.44 2.20 4.23
N ILE A 97 -4.15 1.93 4.15
CA ILE A 97 -3.54 1.13 3.06
C ILE A 97 -4.10 -0.30 3.09
N GLU A 98 -4.20 -0.93 4.25
CA GLU A 98 -4.73 -2.29 4.39
C GLU A 98 -6.22 -2.36 4.02
N LEU A 99 -7.02 -1.36 4.39
CA LEU A 99 -8.42 -1.28 3.98
C LEU A 99 -8.55 -1.18 2.45
N GLY A 100 -7.73 -0.36 1.79
CA GLY A 100 -7.68 -0.27 0.34
C GLY A 100 -7.33 -1.61 -0.31
N ARG A 101 -6.33 -2.34 0.24
CA ARG A 101 -5.97 -3.67 -0.24
C ARG A 101 -7.13 -4.68 -0.07
N ARG A 102 -7.82 -4.66 1.06
CA ARG A 102 -8.99 -5.54 1.29
C ARG A 102 -10.13 -5.21 0.33
N LEU A 103 -10.40 -3.94 0.10
CA LEU A 103 -11.43 -3.52 -0.85
C LEU A 103 -11.19 -4.09 -2.26
N THR A 104 -9.95 -4.07 -2.75
CA THR A 104 -9.58 -4.67 -4.05
C THR A 104 -9.87 -6.18 -4.08
N LEU A 105 -9.72 -6.88 -2.95
CA LEU A 105 -10.00 -8.31 -2.85
C LEU A 105 -11.50 -8.63 -2.69
N GLU A 106 -12.27 -7.71 -2.11
CA GLU A 106 -13.70 -7.90 -1.87
C GLU A 106 -14.55 -7.65 -3.11
N SER A 107 -14.09 -6.78 -4.03
CA SER A 107 -14.81 -6.49 -5.27
C SER A 107 -14.58 -7.59 -6.32
N PRO A 108 -15.54 -8.50 -6.56
CA PRO A 108 -15.37 -9.61 -7.52
C PRO A 108 -15.10 -9.13 -8.95
N GLU A 109 -15.60 -7.95 -9.31
CA GLU A 109 -15.42 -7.35 -10.64
C GLU A 109 -14.04 -6.73 -10.84
N GLU A 110 -13.36 -6.34 -9.74
CA GLU A 110 -12.02 -5.74 -9.76
C GLU A 110 -10.90 -6.75 -9.47
N ARG A 111 -11.24 -8.03 -9.30
CA ARG A 111 -10.22 -9.08 -9.07
C ARG A 111 -9.38 -9.26 -10.31
N PRO A 112 -8.05 -9.26 -10.19
CA PRO A 112 -7.16 -9.51 -11.32
C PRO A 112 -7.50 -10.82 -12.00
N THR A 113 -7.57 -10.81 -13.32
CA THR A 113 -7.79 -12.02 -14.13
C THR A 113 -6.45 -12.50 -14.68
N ILE A 114 -6.21 -13.79 -14.57
CA ILE A 114 -4.98 -14.44 -15.06
C ILE A 114 -5.29 -15.08 -16.41
N ASN A 115 -4.76 -14.52 -17.48
CA ASN A 115 -4.88 -15.04 -18.83
C ASN A 115 -3.56 -15.64 -19.33
N SER A 116 -2.45 -15.35 -18.65
CA SER A 116 -1.12 -15.83 -19.01
C SER A 116 -0.25 -16.03 -17.76
N PRO A 117 0.82 -16.84 -17.83
CA PRO A 117 1.81 -16.93 -16.75
C PRO A 117 2.43 -15.57 -16.37
N ALA A 118 2.56 -14.66 -17.35
CA ALA A 118 3.08 -13.32 -17.11
C ALA A 118 2.16 -12.48 -16.21
N ASP A 119 0.83 -12.64 -16.30
CA ASP A 119 -0.12 -11.95 -15.43
C ASP A 119 0.03 -12.42 -13.99
N ALA A 120 0.16 -13.72 -13.77
CA ALA A 120 0.41 -14.29 -12.45
C ALA A 120 1.74 -13.79 -11.86
N ALA A 121 2.81 -13.80 -12.66
CA ALA A 121 4.10 -13.28 -12.25
C ALA A 121 4.05 -11.79 -11.89
N ALA A 122 3.35 -10.98 -12.68
CA ALA A 122 3.23 -9.54 -12.44
C ALA A 122 2.57 -9.22 -11.08
N LEU A 123 1.61 -10.05 -10.63
CA LEU A 123 0.94 -9.85 -9.36
C LEU A 123 1.82 -10.14 -8.14
N VAL A 124 2.75 -11.09 -8.24
CA VAL A 124 3.53 -11.54 -7.08
C VAL A 124 5.01 -11.15 -7.15
N SER A 125 5.56 -10.93 -8.36
CA SER A 125 7.00 -10.68 -8.55
C SER A 125 7.51 -9.50 -7.75
N TYR A 126 6.73 -8.43 -7.67
CA TYR A 126 7.12 -7.24 -6.91
C TYR A 126 7.21 -7.51 -5.40
N GLU A 127 6.26 -8.24 -4.81
CA GLU A 127 6.33 -8.62 -3.39
C GLU A 127 7.40 -9.67 -3.15
N MET A 128 7.46 -10.69 -4.03
CA MET A 128 8.39 -11.81 -3.85
C MET A 128 9.85 -11.42 -4.08
N SER A 129 10.14 -10.47 -4.99
CA SER A 129 11.51 -9.98 -5.21
C SER A 129 12.12 -9.23 -4.02
N ALA A 130 11.29 -8.76 -3.09
CA ALA A 130 11.73 -8.07 -1.88
C ALA A 130 11.92 -9.00 -0.67
N LEU A 131 11.67 -10.31 -0.83
CA LEU A 131 11.78 -11.26 0.26
C LEU A 131 13.22 -11.77 0.38
N GLU A 132 13.72 -11.81 1.62
CA GLU A 132 15.08 -12.31 1.93
C GLU A 132 15.14 -13.84 2.07
N GLN A 133 14.00 -14.51 2.13
CA GLN A 133 13.87 -15.96 2.30
C GLN A 133 13.04 -16.54 1.16
N GLU A 134 13.15 -17.85 0.95
CA GLU A 134 12.30 -18.55 -0.01
C GLU A 134 10.87 -18.66 0.50
N HIS A 135 9.92 -18.33 -0.37
CA HIS A 135 8.49 -18.41 -0.09
C HIS A 135 7.81 -19.24 -1.16
N LEU A 136 6.93 -20.12 -0.76
CA LEU A 136 6.02 -20.83 -1.66
C LEU A 136 4.61 -20.26 -1.45
N ARG A 137 4.06 -19.73 -2.52
CA ARG A 137 2.70 -19.16 -2.52
C ARG A 137 1.81 -19.93 -3.50
N VAL A 138 0.55 -20.04 -3.14
CA VAL A 138 -0.49 -20.62 -4.00
C VAL A 138 -1.53 -19.53 -4.28
N MET A 139 -1.72 -19.25 -5.56
CA MET A 139 -2.74 -18.34 -6.04
C MET A 139 -4.00 -19.14 -6.35
N LEU A 140 -5.10 -18.81 -5.70
CA LEU A 140 -6.41 -19.46 -5.87
C LEU A 140 -7.23 -18.70 -6.89
N LEU A 141 -7.80 -19.40 -7.87
CA LEU A 141 -8.58 -18.80 -8.96
C LEU A 141 -10.00 -19.31 -8.97
N ASP A 142 -10.94 -18.44 -9.39
CA ASP A 142 -12.32 -18.80 -9.69
C ASP A 142 -12.46 -19.37 -11.12
N ARG A 143 -13.71 -19.74 -11.51
CA ARG A 143 -14.03 -20.30 -12.84
C ARG A 143 -13.75 -19.35 -14.01
N ARG A 144 -13.51 -18.07 -13.74
CA ARG A 144 -13.19 -17.04 -14.73
C ARG A 144 -11.72 -16.63 -14.64
N ASN A 145 -10.88 -17.46 -14.04
CA ASN A 145 -9.47 -17.22 -13.77
C ASN A 145 -9.20 -15.91 -12.98
N ARG A 146 -10.16 -15.45 -12.18
CA ARG A 146 -9.95 -14.28 -11.32
C ARG A 146 -9.34 -14.73 -10.00
N VAL A 147 -8.38 -13.96 -9.51
CA VAL A 147 -7.67 -14.26 -8.27
C VAL A 147 -8.60 -14.11 -7.07
N LEU A 148 -8.90 -15.22 -6.42
CA LEU A 148 -9.64 -15.23 -5.16
C LEU A 148 -8.76 -14.79 -4.00
N GLU A 149 -7.54 -15.36 -3.94
CA GLU A 149 -6.57 -15.10 -2.89
C GLU A 149 -5.20 -15.65 -3.27
N THR A 150 -4.13 -15.07 -2.71
CA THR A 150 -2.78 -15.65 -2.73
C THR A 150 -2.42 -16.06 -1.32
N VAL A 151 -2.14 -17.35 -1.12
CA VAL A 151 -1.86 -17.94 0.18
C VAL A 151 -0.39 -18.29 0.26
N GLU A 152 0.29 -17.90 1.34
CA GLU A 152 1.63 -18.37 1.64
C GLU A 152 1.55 -19.76 2.31
N VAL A 153 2.09 -20.76 1.64
CA VAL A 153 2.09 -22.14 2.13
C VAL A 153 3.37 -22.47 2.87
N TYR A 154 4.48 -21.86 2.46
CA TYR A 154 5.78 -22.12 3.05
C TYR A 154 6.65 -20.86 3.05
N LYS A 155 7.45 -20.74 4.11
CA LYS A 155 8.48 -19.72 4.29
C LYS A 155 9.71 -20.32 4.95
N GLY A 156 10.90 -20.20 4.34
CA GLY A 156 12.14 -20.68 4.93
C GLY A 156 13.20 -21.07 3.90
N SER A 157 14.13 -22.00 4.25
CA SER A 157 15.18 -22.48 3.34
C SER A 157 14.80 -23.83 2.73
N VAL A 158 14.89 -23.95 1.41
CA VAL A 158 14.52 -25.14 0.61
C VAL A 158 15.29 -26.43 1.01
N LYS A 159 16.41 -26.29 1.70
CA LYS A 159 17.24 -27.50 2.07
C LYS A 159 16.53 -28.44 3.05
N SER A 160 15.40 -28.09 3.65
CA SER A 160 14.73 -28.92 4.67
C SER A 160 13.22 -29.12 4.46
N SER A 161 12.62 -28.65 3.37
CA SER A 161 11.16 -28.59 3.25
C SER A 161 10.62 -29.56 2.24
N GLN A 162 10.05 -30.64 2.73
CA GLN A 162 9.09 -31.41 1.96
C GLN A 162 7.74 -30.71 2.01
N VAL A 163 7.43 -29.92 0.96
CA VAL A 163 6.09 -29.37 0.81
C VAL A 163 5.11 -30.51 0.54
N ARG A 164 4.18 -30.72 1.46
CA ARG A 164 3.16 -31.76 1.29
C ARG A 164 2.12 -31.28 0.30
N VAL A 165 1.82 -32.09 -0.72
CA VAL A 165 0.82 -31.78 -1.75
C VAL A 165 -0.52 -31.37 -1.13
N GLY A 166 -0.93 -31.99 -0.03
CA GLY A 166 -2.16 -31.63 0.68
C GLY A 166 -2.17 -30.19 1.22
N GLU A 167 -1.03 -29.62 1.56
CA GLU A 167 -0.94 -28.24 2.05
C GLU A 167 -1.15 -27.22 0.91
N LEU A 168 -0.69 -27.53 -0.31
CA LEU A 168 -0.91 -26.71 -1.50
C LEU A 168 -2.40 -26.55 -1.83
N PHE A 169 -3.18 -27.61 -1.64
CA PHE A 169 -4.59 -27.66 -2.05
C PHE A 169 -5.58 -27.41 -0.89
N LYS A 170 -5.14 -27.37 0.35
CA LYS A 170 -5.99 -27.22 1.53
C LYS A 170 -6.91 -25.99 1.42
N GLU A 171 -6.34 -24.84 1.15
CA GLU A 171 -7.10 -23.60 1.06
C GLU A 171 -7.91 -23.54 -0.26
N ALA A 172 -7.44 -24.15 -1.33
CA ALA A 172 -8.17 -24.26 -2.58
C ALA A 172 -9.51 -25.03 -2.38
N VAL A 173 -9.46 -26.16 -1.69
CA VAL A 173 -10.66 -26.95 -1.35
C VAL A 173 -11.58 -26.18 -0.43
N ARG A 174 -11.03 -25.56 0.63
CA ARG A 174 -11.83 -24.79 1.61
C ARG A 174 -12.58 -23.62 0.97
N LYS A 175 -12.00 -22.97 -0.03
CA LYS A 175 -12.55 -21.80 -0.71
C LYS A 175 -13.22 -22.09 -2.03
N ASN A 176 -13.41 -23.37 -2.37
CA ASN A 176 -13.97 -23.80 -3.66
C ASN A 176 -13.29 -23.14 -4.87
N ALA A 177 -11.97 -23.02 -4.82
CA ALA A 177 -11.21 -22.52 -5.94
C ALA A 177 -11.29 -23.50 -7.12
N SER A 178 -11.42 -22.97 -8.34
CA SER A 178 -11.54 -23.79 -9.55
C SER A 178 -10.20 -24.15 -10.17
N ALA A 179 -9.17 -23.35 -9.87
CA ALA A 179 -7.79 -23.57 -10.30
C ALA A 179 -6.80 -22.99 -9.27
N VAL A 180 -5.57 -23.46 -9.33
CA VAL A 180 -4.44 -22.96 -8.51
C VAL A 180 -3.23 -22.73 -9.40
N ILE A 181 -2.43 -21.71 -9.03
CA ILE A 181 -1.08 -21.47 -9.57
C ILE A 181 -0.13 -21.52 -8.36
N VAL A 182 0.98 -22.25 -8.51
CA VAL A 182 2.00 -22.44 -7.47
C VAL A 182 3.27 -21.72 -7.89
#